data_7c8a86ccd5d2723d8e26e56e7e06bc39
#
_entry.id   7c8a86ccd5d2723d8e26e56e7e06bc39
#
_cell.length_a   1.000
_cell.length_b   1.000
_cell.length_c   1.000
_cell.angle_alpha   90.00
_cell.angle_beta   90.00
_cell.angle_gamma   90.00
#
_symmetry.space_group_name_H-M   'P 1'
#
loop_
_entity.id
_entity.type
_entity.pdbx_description
1 polymer ?
#
loop_
_entity_poly.entity_id
_entity_poly.type
_entity_poly.pdbx_seq_one_letter_code
_entity_poly.pdbx_strand_id
1 'polypeptide(L)'
;TLFNFLTGLNQKVANYPGVTVERKAGVWKIGDLAASLIDLPGLYSLETTSLDESIARDVLTGDVPGIPRPDAIVAVVDATNLERNLYLVTQMFEFGIPVVVALTMIDVFEKQKHQIDVGKLSELLNAPVVEVNVKSGRGKSELVESINKIVGSNPTVPFVAEEQGENENGNGRIFARYNFISDVVQRTVKHNDREAHQFSEKIDRVLTHKFFGLVILIAVLLLVFQTIFSWATLPMDLLEKGFGGLGDLVKSQMAEGILTDLLVDGMIAGVGGIMIFLPQILLLFLFI
;
A
#
# COMPACT_ATOMS: atom_id res chain seq x y z
N THR A 1 3.20 -10.25 8.39
CA THR A 1 1.81 -10.43 7.92
C THR A 1 0.99 -11.21 8.95
N LEU A 2 -0.34 -11.06 8.94
CA LEU A 2 -1.24 -11.82 9.82
C LEU A 2 -1.10 -13.32 9.57
N PHE A 3 -0.95 -13.74 8.32
CA PHE A 3 -0.71 -15.14 7.94
C PHE A 3 0.49 -15.76 8.70
N ASN A 4 1.63 -15.08 8.67
CA ASN A 4 2.84 -15.54 9.38
C ASN A 4 2.66 -15.57 10.91
N PHE A 5 1.91 -14.61 11.44
CA PHE A 5 1.58 -14.53 12.86
C PHE A 5 0.71 -15.70 13.33
N LEU A 6 -0.22 -16.15 12.50
CA LEU A 6 -1.11 -17.28 12.81
C LEU A 6 -0.41 -18.63 12.60
N THR A 7 0.34 -18.80 11.51
CA THR A 7 0.99 -20.06 11.13
C THR A 7 2.34 -20.28 11.80
N GLY A 8 2.92 -19.25 12.48
CA GLY A 8 4.26 -19.33 13.06
C GLY A 8 5.36 -19.50 12.01
N LEU A 9 5.22 -18.87 10.82
CA LEU A 9 6.13 -18.94 9.67
C LEU A 9 6.17 -20.31 8.95
N ASN A 10 5.32 -21.26 9.35
CA ASN A 10 5.18 -22.54 8.66
C ASN A 10 4.28 -22.38 7.42
N GLN A 11 4.88 -22.03 6.30
CA GLN A 11 4.16 -21.83 5.04
C GLN A 11 4.73 -22.73 3.94
N LYS A 12 3.84 -23.19 3.06
CA LYS A 12 4.19 -23.78 1.77
C LYS A 12 3.79 -22.79 0.69
N VAL A 13 4.72 -22.48 -0.20
CA VAL A 13 4.46 -21.62 -1.36
C VAL A 13 4.33 -22.52 -2.59
N ALA A 14 3.27 -22.36 -3.34
CA ALA A 14 2.98 -23.03 -4.59
C ALA A 14 2.22 -22.05 -5.50
N ASN A 15 1.96 -22.41 -6.73
CA ASN A 15 1.04 -21.64 -7.57
C ASN A 15 -0.36 -22.23 -7.52
N TYR A 16 -1.38 -21.40 -7.78
CA TYR A 16 -2.72 -21.90 -8.05
C TYR A 16 -2.71 -22.73 -9.34
N PRO A 17 -3.49 -23.82 -9.42
CA PRO A 17 -3.53 -24.67 -10.61
C PRO A 17 -3.85 -23.88 -11.89
N GLY A 18 -2.99 -24.01 -12.90
CA GLY A 18 -3.19 -23.39 -14.22
C GLY A 18 -2.84 -21.92 -14.35
N VAL A 19 -2.32 -21.28 -13.29
CA VAL A 19 -1.95 -19.84 -13.29
C VAL A 19 -0.61 -19.59 -12.60
N THR A 20 -0.02 -18.40 -12.83
CA THR A 20 1.26 -17.99 -12.24
C THR A 20 1.12 -17.26 -10.90
N VAL A 21 -0.08 -17.23 -10.33
CA VAL A 21 -0.34 -16.56 -9.04
C VAL A 21 0.10 -17.45 -7.89
N GLU A 22 0.86 -16.89 -6.96
CA GLU A 22 1.35 -17.60 -5.79
C GLU A 22 0.22 -17.91 -4.79
N ARG A 23 0.18 -19.15 -4.35
CA ARG A 23 -0.63 -19.62 -3.23
C ARG A 23 0.24 -19.85 -2.01
N LYS A 24 -0.05 -19.19 -0.91
CA LYS A 24 0.56 -19.48 0.39
C LYS A 24 -0.43 -20.26 1.22
N ALA A 25 -0.02 -21.44 1.64
CA ALA A 25 -0.82 -22.29 2.53
C ALA A 25 0.01 -22.66 3.76
N GLY A 26 -0.62 -22.72 4.91
CA GLY A 26 0.02 -23.07 6.15
C GLY A 26 -0.91 -23.82 7.09
N VAL A 27 -0.32 -24.50 8.09
CA VAL A 27 -1.10 -25.14 9.13
C VAL A 27 -1.15 -24.20 10.33
N TRP A 28 -2.35 -23.85 10.71
CA TRP A 28 -2.61 -23.07 11.91
C TRP A 28 -3.16 -23.98 13.02
N LYS A 29 -2.47 -24.00 14.15
CA LYS A 29 -2.93 -24.76 15.33
C LYS A 29 -3.93 -23.91 16.11
N ILE A 30 -5.15 -24.40 16.24
CA ILE A 30 -6.28 -23.77 16.93
C ILE A 30 -6.63 -24.68 18.12
N GLY A 31 -5.95 -24.49 19.26
CA GLY A 31 -6.07 -25.44 20.38
C GLY A 31 -5.59 -26.84 19.97
N ASP A 32 -6.45 -27.84 20.10
CA ASP A 32 -6.19 -29.23 19.69
C ASP A 32 -6.50 -29.50 18.21
N LEU A 33 -7.08 -28.52 17.51
CA LEU A 33 -7.40 -28.61 16.07
C LEU A 33 -6.27 -28.04 15.23
N ALA A 34 -6.09 -28.61 14.04
CA ALA A 34 -5.21 -28.09 13.01
C ALA A 34 -6.05 -27.64 11.81
N ALA A 35 -6.04 -26.34 11.52
CA ALA A 35 -6.70 -25.76 10.36
C ALA A 35 -5.69 -25.56 9.22
N SER A 36 -6.13 -25.79 7.99
CA SER A 36 -5.40 -25.38 6.79
C SER A 36 -5.74 -23.93 6.50
N LEU A 37 -4.75 -23.03 6.62
CA LEU A 37 -4.89 -21.61 6.32
C LEU A 37 -4.37 -21.36 4.91
N ILE A 38 -5.17 -20.72 4.08
CA ILE A 38 -4.82 -20.32 2.71
C ILE A 38 -4.85 -18.79 2.64
N ASP A 39 -3.74 -18.19 2.20
CA ASP A 39 -3.62 -16.76 1.93
C ASP A 39 -4.13 -16.49 0.52
N LEU A 40 -5.12 -15.63 0.39
CA LEU A 40 -5.63 -15.17 -0.90
C LEU A 40 -4.89 -13.91 -1.34
N PRO A 41 -4.79 -13.65 -2.65
CA PRO A 41 -4.26 -12.39 -3.16
C PRO A 41 -4.93 -11.18 -2.50
N GLY A 42 -4.22 -10.05 -2.42
CA GLY A 42 -4.79 -8.81 -1.88
C GLY A 42 -5.89 -8.26 -2.79
N LEU A 43 -7.11 -8.22 -2.28
CA LEU A 43 -8.31 -7.87 -3.03
C LEU A 43 -8.98 -6.64 -2.44
N TYR A 44 -9.67 -5.90 -3.30
CA TYR A 44 -10.57 -4.83 -2.90
C TYR A 44 -12.03 -5.12 -3.27
N SER A 45 -12.24 -6.07 -4.16
CA SER A 45 -13.55 -6.52 -4.64
C SER A 45 -13.47 -8.00 -5.05
N LEU A 46 -14.61 -8.67 -5.13
CA LEU A 46 -14.79 -10.02 -5.69
C LEU A 46 -15.54 -9.96 -7.03
N GLU A 47 -15.64 -8.79 -7.64
CA GLU A 47 -16.09 -8.63 -9.02
C GLU A 47 -14.96 -9.11 -9.94
N THR A 48 -15.22 -10.11 -10.78
CA THR A 48 -14.21 -10.83 -11.59
C THR A 48 -13.64 -9.97 -12.72
N THR A 49 -12.99 -8.86 -12.38
CA THR A 49 -12.34 -7.96 -13.31
C THR A 49 -10.85 -8.26 -13.47
N SER A 50 -10.25 -8.93 -12.48
CA SER A 50 -8.85 -9.34 -12.47
C SER A 50 -8.69 -10.84 -12.25
N LEU A 51 -7.50 -11.38 -12.60
CA LEU A 51 -7.16 -12.79 -12.36
C LEU A 51 -7.19 -13.14 -10.86
N ASP A 52 -6.70 -12.22 -10.02
CA ASP A 52 -6.65 -12.41 -8.56
C ASP A 52 -8.06 -12.51 -7.96
N GLU A 53 -9.00 -11.68 -8.43
CA GLU A 53 -10.41 -11.71 -8.02
C GLU A 53 -11.10 -13.00 -8.46
N SER A 54 -10.82 -13.47 -9.69
CA SER A 54 -11.34 -14.75 -10.19
C SER A 54 -10.87 -15.91 -9.32
N ILE A 55 -9.54 -15.99 -9.03
CA ILE A 55 -8.98 -17.05 -8.20
C ILE A 55 -9.59 -17.04 -6.79
N ALA A 56 -9.72 -15.86 -6.19
CA ALA A 56 -10.32 -15.76 -4.86
C ALA A 56 -11.77 -16.24 -4.85
N ARG A 57 -12.54 -15.86 -5.85
CA ARG A 57 -13.92 -16.33 -6.02
C ARG A 57 -13.99 -17.84 -6.19
N ASP A 58 -13.14 -18.41 -7.05
CA ASP A 58 -13.11 -19.86 -7.30
C ASP A 58 -12.73 -20.66 -6.04
N VAL A 59 -11.83 -20.10 -5.18
CA VAL A 59 -11.53 -20.70 -3.87
C VAL A 59 -12.75 -20.62 -2.95
N LEU A 60 -13.46 -19.49 -2.90
CA LEU A 60 -14.63 -19.33 -2.04
C LEU A 60 -15.83 -20.17 -2.49
N THR A 61 -15.95 -20.44 -3.77
CA THR A 61 -16.99 -21.37 -4.31
C THR A 61 -16.58 -22.85 -4.20
N GLY A 62 -15.27 -23.13 -4.08
CA GLY A 62 -14.72 -24.48 -4.04
C GLY A 62 -14.45 -25.07 -5.43
N ASP A 63 -14.35 -24.22 -6.45
CA ASP A 63 -14.15 -24.63 -7.84
C ASP A 63 -12.67 -24.88 -8.21
N VAL A 64 -11.73 -24.62 -7.29
CA VAL A 64 -10.30 -24.84 -7.52
C VAL A 64 -9.93 -26.29 -7.27
N PRO A 65 -9.38 -27.02 -8.25
CA PRO A 65 -8.97 -28.41 -8.07
C PRO A 65 -7.98 -28.60 -6.91
N GLY A 66 -8.31 -29.51 -5.97
CA GLY A 66 -7.47 -29.83 -4.82
C GLY A 66 -7.50 -28.81 -3.67
N ILE A 67 -8.39 -27.82 -3.75
CA ILE A 67 -8.67 -26.88 -2.65
C ILE A 67 -10.16 -27.03 -2.30
N PRO A 68 -10.51 -27.55 -1.11
CA PRO A 68 -11.89 -27.61 -0.68
C PRO A 68 -12.43 -26.19 -0.41
N ARG A 69 -13.73 -26.03 -0.49
CA ARG A 69 -14.42 -24.82 -0.05
C ARG A 69 -14.07 -24.52 1.40
N PRO A 70 -13.73 -23.28 1.77
CA PRO A 70 -13.34 -22.95 3.12
C PRO A 70 -14.52 -23.06 4.11
N ASP A 71 -14.23 -23.51 5.33
CA ASP A 71 -15.20 -23.61 6.42
C ASP A 71 -15.43 -22.26 7.11
N ALA A 72 -14.49 -21.34 7.00
CA ALA A 72 -14.57 -19.99 7.53
C ALA A 72 -13.64 -19.02 6.76
N ILE A 73 -13.97 -17.74 6.79
CA ILE A 73 -13.16 -16.66 6.22
C ILE A 73 -12.67 -15.76 7.35
N VAL A 74 -11.38 -15.41 7.33
CA VAL A 74 -10.81 -14.34 8.13
C VAL A 74 -10.59 -13.13 7.23
N ALA A 75 -11.49 -12.16 7.32
CA ALA A 75 -11.40 -10.92 6.57
C ALA A 75 -10.48 -9.93 7.29
N VAL A 76 -9.33 -9.61 6.69
CA VAL A 76 -8.38 -8.64 7.24
C VAL A 76 -8.81 -7.24 6.85
N VAL A 77 -9.16 -6.42 7.83
CA VAL A 77 -9.69 -5.07 7.64
C VAL A 77 -8.75 -4.06 8.28
N ASP A 78 -8.33 -3.08 7.52
CA ASP A 78 -7.55 -1.94 7.99
C ASP A 78 -8.50 -0.87 8.56
N ALA A 79 -8.37 -0.57 9.85
CA ALA A 79 -9.19 0.43 10.53
C ALA A 79 -9.05 1.83 9.92
N THR A 80 -7.88 2.16 9.35
CA THR A 80 -7.63 3.47 8.71
C THR A 80 -8.33 3.62 7.37
N ASN A 81 -8.77 2.50 6.75
CA ASN A 81 -9.48 2.44 5.47
C ASN A 81 -10.77 1.60 5.57
N LEU A 82 -11.52 1.80 6.65
CA LEU A 82 -12.63 0.93 7.04
C LEU A 82 -13.69 0.79 5.95
N GLU A 83 -14.19 1.89 5.39
CA GLU A 83 -15.24 1.88 4.34
C GLU A 83 -14.84 1.03 3.14
N ARG A 84 -13.62 1.21 2.64
CA ARG A 84 -13.10 0.48 1.49
C ARG A 84 -12.98 -1.02 1.75
N ASN A 85 -12.51 -1.38 2.94
CA ASN A 85 -12.32 -2.79 3.31
C ASN A 85 -13.65 -3.47 3.61
N LEU A 86 -14.62 -2.78 4.21
CA LEU A 86 -15.96 -3.31 4.45
C LEU A 86 -16.71 -3.64 3.16
N TYR A 87 -16.40 -2.98 2.05
CA TYR A 87 -16.98 -3.32 0.74
C TYR A 87 -16.70 -4.78 0.38
N LEU A 88 -15.44 -5.20 0.48
CA LEU A 88 -15.06 -6.61 0.25
C LEU A 88 -15.69 -7.55 1.28
N VAL A 89 -15.73 -7.17 2.55
CA VAL A 89 -16.36 -7.99 3.61
C VAL A 89 -17.83 -8.25 3.32
N THR A 90 -18.57 -7.23 2.86
CA THR A 90 -19.98 -7.40 2.50
C THR A 90 -20.19 -8.30 1.30
N GLN A 91 -19.24 -8.37 0.38
CA GLN A 91 -19.26 -9.36 -0.72
C GLN A 91 -18.95 -10.79 -0.23
N MET A 92 -18.03 -10.93 0.76
CA MET A 92 -17.72 -12.24 1.36
C MET A 92 -18.93 -12.87 2.03
N PHE A 93 -19.81 -12.09 2.65
CA PHE A 93 -21.05 -12.62 3.24
C PHE A 93 -21.99 -13.30 2.25
N GLU A 94 -21.98 -12.89 0.98
CA GLU A 94 -22.83 -13.46 -0.07
C GLU A 94 -22.48 -14.92 -0.43
N PHE A 95 -21.25 -15.36 -0.09
CA PHE A 95 -20.86 -16.75 -0.30
C PHE A 95 -21.45 -17.72 0.72
N GLY A 96 -22.12 -17.25 1.77
CA GLY A 96 -22.70 -18.12 2.79
C GLY A 96 -21.63 -18.91 3.57
N ILE A 97 -20.45 -18.36 3.72
CA ILE A 97 -19.36 -18.89 4.55
C ILE A 97 -19.25 -18.00 5.80
N PRO A 98 -19.10 -18.59 7.00
CA PRO A 98 -18.87 -17.80 8.21
C PRO A 98 -17.66 -16.88 8.10
N VAL A 99 -17.81 -15.60 8.47
CA VAL A 99 -16.75 -14.58 8.37
C VAL A 99 -16.42 -14.06 9.76
N VAL A 100 -15.13 -13.97 10.07
CA VAL A 100 -14.58 -13.20 11.20
C VAL A 100 -13.81 -12.02 10.64
N VAL A 101 -14.08 -10.83 11.15
CA VAL A 101 -13.34 -9.62 10.78
C VAL A 101 -12.15 -9.44 11.71
N ALA A 102 -10.93 -9.54 11.17
CA ALA A 102 -9.69 -9.22 11.87
C ALA A 102 -9.35 -7.73 11.62
N LEU A 103 -9.71 -6.88 12.59
CA LEU A 103 -9.49 -5.44 12.49
C LEU A 103 -8.05 -5.10 12.85
N THR A 104 -7.31 -4.57 11.91
CA THR A 104 -5.88 -4.26 12.02
C THR A 104 -5.62 -2.75 11.99
N MET A 105 -4.38 -2.32 12.23
CA MET A 105 -3.94 -0.93 12.21
C MET A 105 -4.65 0.00 13.23
N ILE A 106 -5.25 -0.58 14.28
CA ILE A 106 -5.95 0.18 15.34
C ILE A 106 -5.00 1.15 16.04
N ASP A 107 -3.75 0.75 16.28
CA ASP A 107 -2.73 1.61 16.89
C ASP A 107 -2.43 2.86 16.05
N VAL A 108 -2.54 2.79 14.74
CA VAL A 108 -2.41 3.94 13.83
C VAL A 108 -3.69 4.78 13.88
N PHE A 109 -4.84 4.13 13.86
CA PHE A 109 -6.15 4.76 13.93
C PHE A 109 -6.34 5.57 15.22
N GLU A 110 -5.96 4.99 16.36
CA GLU A 110 -5.99 5.67 17.66
C GLU A 110 -4.99 6.84 17.76
N LYS A 111 -3.79 6.70 17.16
CA LYS A 111 -2.83 7.81 17.07
C LYS A 111 -3.37 9.00 16.29
N GLN A 112 -4.25 8.77 15.33
CA GLN A 112 -4.99 9.81 14.61
C GLN A 112 -6.16 10.39 15.43
N LYS A 113 -6.27 10.00 16.72
CA LYS A 113 -7.35 10.40 17.64
C LYS A 113 -8.75 9.95 17.20
N HIS A 114 -8.83 8.94 16.35
CA HIS A 114 -10.10 8.30 16.00
C HIS A 114 -10.41 7.17 16.99
N GLN A 115 -11.67 6.90 17.18
CA GLN A 115 -12.14 5.79 18.02
C GLN A 115 -13.16 4.97 17.25
N ILE A 116 -13.10 3.64 17.41
CA ILE A 116 -14.05 2.72 16.83
C ILE A 116 -14.74 1.90 17.94
N ASP A 117 -16.05 1.79 17.85
CA ASP A 117 -16.84 0.91 18.71
C ASP A 117 -16.92 -0.47 18.07
N VAL A 118 -15.95 -1.35 18.44
CA VAL A 118 -15.82 -2.69 17.89
C VAL A 118 -17.03 -3.58 18.23
N GLY A 119 -17.63 -3.41 19.42
CA GLY A 119 -18.82 -4.16 19.80
C GLY A 119 -19.99 -3.83 18.90
N LYS A 120 -20.23 -2.53 18.68
CA LYS A 120 -21.29 -2.07 17.79
C LYS A 120 -21.03 -2.41 16.31
N LEU A 121 -19.74 -2.39 15.89
CA LEU A 121 -19.37 -2.84 14.54
C LEU A 121 -19.69 -4.33 14.36
N SER A 122 -19.37 -5.16 15.34
CA SER A 122 -19.71 -6.58 15.34
C SER A 122 -21.22 -6.83 15.27
N GLU A 123 -21.98 -6.05 16.02
CA GLU A 123 -23.46 -6.13 16.03
C GLU A 123 -24.04 -5.75 14.64
N LEU A 124 -23.63 -4.62 14.09
CA LEU A 124 -24.14 -4.12 12.80
C LEU A 124 -23.72 -5.02 11.62
N LEU A 125 -22.52 -5.61 11.67
CA LEU A 125 -22.06 -6.57 10.67
C LEU A 125 -22.62 -7.97 10.90
N ASN A 126 -23.27 -8.24 12.04
CA ASN A 126 -23.68 -9.57 12.47
C ASN A 126 -22.57 -10.62 12.31
N ALA A 127 -21.33 -10.24 12.57
CA ALA A 127 -20.13 -11.05 12.45
C ALA A 127 -19.14 -10.67 13.54
N PRO A 128 -18.38 -11.63 14.11
CA PRO A 128 -17.35 -11.31 15.08
C PRO A 128 -16.30 -10.35 14.50
N VAL A 129 -16.01 -9.28 15.23
CA VAL A 129 -14.93 -8.36 14.92
C VAL A 129 -13.89 -8.43 16.03
N VAL A 130 -12.66 -8.73 15.67
CA VAL A 130 -11.55 -8.90 16.62
C VAL A 130 -10.44 -7.92 16.28
N GLU A 131 -10.00 -7.14 17.25
CA GLU A 131 -8.83 -6.28 17.12
C GLU A 131 -7.56 -7.10 17.10
N VAL A 132 -6.77 -7.01 16.04
CA VAL A 132 -5.53 -7.76 15.90
C VAL A 132 -4.35 -6.83 15.66
N ASN A 133 -3.35 -6.95 16.52
CA ASN A 133 -2.07 -6.28 16.32
C ASN A 133 -0.94 -7.32 16.29
N VAL A 134 -0.41 -7.56 15.09
CA VAL A 134 0.62 -8.56 14.84
C VAL A 134 1.93 -8.27 15.60
N LYS A 135 2.25 -6.98 15.82
CA LYS A 135 3.50 -6.57 16.50
C LYS A 135 3.45 -6.83 17.99
N SER A 136 2.32 -6.56 18.64
CA SER A 136 2.14 -6.77 20.08
C SER A 136 1.62 -8.15 20.44
N GLY A 137 1.12 -8.93 19.48
CA GLY A 137 0.46 -10.21 19.72
C GLY A 137 -0.99 -10.12 20.20
N ARG A 138 -1.56 -8.89 20.29
CA ARG A 138 -2.94 -8.65 20.74
C ARG A 138 -3.94 -9.28 19.76
N GLY A 139 -4.99 -9.87 20.29
CA GLY A 139 -6.14 -10.37 19.53
C GLY A 139 -5.98 -11.78 18.98
N LYS A 140 -4.84 -12.47 19.19
CA LYS A 140 -4.63 -13.82 18.65
C LYS A 140 -5.58 -14.84 19.28
N SER A 141 -5.71 -14.83 20.61
CA SER A 141 -6.56 -15.76 21.35
C SER A 141 -8.04 -15.52 21.05
N GLU A 142 -8.43 -14.26 21.01
CA GLU A 142 -9.80 -13.83 20.70
C GLU A 142 -10.19 -14.21 19.25
N LEU A 143 -9.26 -14.10 18.30
CA LEU A 143 -9.47 -14.52 16.92
C LEU A 143 -9.67 -16.03 16.83
N VAL A 144 -8.84 -16.82 17.52
CA VAL A 144 -8.98 -18.28 17.64
C VAL A 144 -10.35 -18.66 18.19
N GLU A 145 -10.74 -18.05 19.32
CA GLU A 145 -12.04 -18.31 19.95
C GLU A 145 -13.21 -17.94 19.04
N SER A 146 -13.13 -16.81 18.37
CA SER A 146 -14.17 -16.35 17.43
C SER A 146 -14.33 -17.30 16.26
N ILE A 147 -13.24 -17.81 15.69
CA ILE A 147 -13.29 -18.77 14.59
C ILE A 147 -13.89 -20.10 15.07
N ASN A 148 -13.48 -20.60 16.24
CA ASN A 148 -14.03 -21.83 16.80
C ASN A 148 -15.56 -21.74 17.02
N LYS A 149 -16.05 -20.56 17.38
CA LYS A 149 -17.50 -20.35 17.59
C LYS A 149 -18.29 -20.32 16.29
N ILE A 150 -17.70 -19.84 15.19
CA ILE A 150 -18.43 -19.69 13.94
C ILE A 150 -18.28 -20.88 12.99
N VAL A 151 -17.23 -21.68 13.11
CA VAL A 151 -17.04 -22.90 12.30
C VAL A 151 -18.19 -23.86 12.56
N GLY A 152 -18.89 -24.24 11.51
CA GLY A 152 -20.09 -25.10 11.59
C GLY A 152 -21.39 -24.37 11.96
N SER A 153 -21.37 -23.03 12.17
CA SER A 153 -22.60 -22.24 12.29
C SER A 153 -23.17 -21.89 10.92
N ASN A 154 -24.49 -21.72 10.86
CA ASN A 154 -25.11 -21.15 9.67
C ASN A 154 -24.88 -19.63 9.67
N PRO A 155 -24.14 -19.06 8.70
CA PRO A 155 -23.91 -17.64 8.66
C PRO A 155 -25.21 -16.90 8.35
N THR A 156 -25.51 -15.89 9.14
CA THR A 156 -26.61 -14.97 8.84
C THR A 156 -26.03 -13.83 8.02
N VAL A 157 -26.52 -13.64 6.81
CA VAL A 157 -26.05 -12.55 5.93
C VAL A 157 -26.61 -11.23 6.49
N PRO A 158 -25.77 -10.29 7.00
CA PRO A 158 -26.23 -9.05 7.61
C PRO A 158 -26.81 -8.07 6.60
N PHE A 159 -26.43 -8.26 5.35
CA PHE A 159 -26.82 -7.41 4.24
C PHE A 159 -27.31 -8.29 3.08
N VAL A 160 -28.59 -8.41 2.93
CA VAL A 160 -29.21 -8.82 1.68
C VAL A 160 -29.42 -7.53 0.90
N ALA A 161 -28.71 -7.36 -0.21
CA ALA A 161 -29.08 -6.37 -1.20
C ALA A 161 -30.47 -6.79 -1.69
N GLU A 162 -31.53 -6.37 -0.98
CA GLU A 162 -32.89 -6.51 -1.49
C GLU A 162 -32.87 -5.96 -2.92
N GLU A 163 -33.49 -6.70 -3.84
CA GLU A 163 -33.77 -6.26 -5.20
C GLU A 163 -34.70 -5.04 -5.17
N GLN A 164 -34.21 -3.93 -4.61
CA GLN A 164 -34.89 -2.64 -4.73
C GLN A 164 -34.60 -2.12 -6.13
N GLY A 165 -35.48 -2.56 -7.05
CA GLY A 165 -35.61 -2.04 -8.39
C GLY A 165 -34.31 -2.16 -9.21
N GLU A 166 -34.27 -3.10 -10.13
CA GLU A 166 -33.37 -3.01 -11.29
C GLU A 166 -33.57 -1.64 -11.95
N ASN A 167 -32.79 -0.67 -11.51
CA ASN A 167 -32.51 0.45 -12.39
C ASN A 167 -31.80 -0.15 -13.60
N GLU A 168 -32.21 0.20 -14.81
CA GLU A 168 -31.73 -0.29 -16.11
C GLU A 168 -30.19 -0.39 -16.26
N ASN A 169 -29.42 0.08 -15.30
CA ASN A 169 -27.96 0.12 -15.29
C ASN A 169 -27.25 -0.83 -14.29
N GLY A 170 -27.96 -1.71 -13.59
CA GLY A 170 -27.34 -2.69 -12.66
C GLY A 170 -26.64 -2.12 -11.42
N ASN A 171 -26.63 -0.80 -11.23
CA ASN A 171 -25.87 -0.12 -10.17
C ASN A 171 -26.59 -0.07 -8.81
N GLY A 172 -27.85 -0.51 -8.72
CA GLY A 172 -28.66 -0.44 -7.48
C GLY A 172 -28.02 -1.19 -6.31
N ARG A 173 -27.48 -2.37 -6.55
CA ARG A 173 -26.78 -3.21 -5.54
C ARG A 173 -25.51 -2.53 -5.02
N ILE A 174 -24.76 -1.89 -5.88
CA ILE A 174 -23.52 -1.17 -5.51
C ILE A 174 -23.85 0.01 -4.59
N PHE A 175 -24.84 0.83 -4.95
CA PHE A 175 -25.28 1.97 -4.13
C PHE A 175 -25.86 1.53 -2.78
N ALA A 176 -26.68 0.48 -2.74
CA ALA A 176 -27.23 -0.05 -1.50
C ALA A 176 -26.11 -0.53 -0.55
N ARG A 177 -25.08 -1.18 -1.10
CA ARG A 177 -23.89 -1.62 -0.35
C ARG A 177 -23.11 -0.42 0.23
N TYR A 178 -22.84 0.60 -0.58
CA TYR A 178 -22.15 1.81 -0.10
C TYR A 178 -22.96 2.54 0.98
N ASN A 179 -24.28 2.65 0.82
CA ASN A 179 -25.15 3.27 1.83
C ASN A 179 -25.12 2.50 3.15
N PHE A 180 -25.18 1.16 3.10
CA PHE A 180 -25.05 0.32 4.29
C PHE A 180 -23.69 0.52 4.98
N ILE A 181 -22.60 0.48 4.23
CA ILE A 181 -21.25 0.66 4.77
C ILE A 181 -21.10 2.04 5.39
N SER A 182 -21.57 3.09 4.73
CA SER A 182 -21.51 4.45 5.24
C SER A 182 -22.30 4.60 6.56
N ASP A 183 -23.48 4.01 6.66
CA ASP A 183 -24.29 4.00 7.91
C ASP A 183 -23.53 3.25 9.04
N VAL A 184 -22.96 2.08 8.74
CA VAL A 184 -22.15 1.31 9.70
C VAL A 184 -20.97 2.14 10.21
N VAL A 185 -20.22 2.76 9.33
CA VAL A 185 -19.04 3.56 9.70
C VAL A 185 -19.43 4.80 10.50
N GLN A 186 -20.46 5.52 10.09
CA GLN A 186 -20.95 6.70 10.83
C GLN A 186 -21.41 6.36 12.25
N ARG A 187 -21.97 5.16 12.46
CA ARG A 187 -22.44 4.72 13.79
C ARG A 187 -21.34 4.17 14.67
N THR A 188 -20.25 3.66 14.11
CA THR A 188 -19.19 2.95 14.83
C THR A 188 -17.93 3.75 15.01
N VAL A 189 -17.64 4.68 14.10
CA VAL A 189 -16.43 5.50 14.13
C VAL A 189 -16.73 6.90 14.66
N LYS A 190 -15.97 7.30 15.66
CA LYS A 190 -15.94 8.67 16.14
C LYS A 190 -14.68 9.35 15.63
N HIS A 191 -14.85 10.26 14.69
CA HIS A 191 -13.78 11.12 14.23
C HIS A 191 -13.58 12.28 15.20
N ASN A 192 -12.38 12.43 15.69
CA ASN A 192 -12.02 13.57 16.53
C ASN A 192 -11.33 14.64 15.66
N ASP A 193 -12.12 15.25 14.76
CA ASP A 193 -11.66 16.09 13.64
C ASP A 193 -11.04 17.42 14.04
N ARG A 194 -10.82 17.69 15.33
CA ARG A 194 -10.61 19.08 15.73
C ARG A 194 -9.20 19.65 15.61
N GLU A 195 -8.13 18.87 15.41
CA GLU A 195 -6.79 19.51 15.39
C GLU A 195 -5.75 18.97 14.38
N ALA A 196 -5.77 17.69 13.99
CA ALA A 196 -4.69 17.13 13.16
C ALA A 196 -4.89 17.35 11.65
N HIS A 197 -6.13 17.37 11.17
CA HIS A 197 -6.44 17.55 9.74
C HIS A 197 -6.40 19.01 9.26
N GLN A 198 -6.67 19.98 10.13
CA GLN A 198 -6.80 21.39 9.70
C GLN A 198 -5.54 21.97 9.05
N PHE A 199 -4.35 21.57 9.49
CA PHE A 199 -3.10 22.09 8.92
C PHE A 199 -2.77 21.41 7.59
N SER A 200 -2.90 20.09 7.54
CA SER A 200 -2.69 19.30 6.31
C SER A 200 -3.70 19.67 5.22
N GLU A 201 -4.98 19.78 5.57
CA GLU A 201 -6.04 20.18 4.63
C GLU A 201 -5.88 21.62 4.13
N LYS A 202 -5.41 22.54 4.98
CA LYS A 202 -5.12 23.92 4.53
C LYS A 202 -3.97 23.95 3.53
N ILE A 203 -2.91 23.18 3.78
CA ILE A 203 -1.78 23.04 2.86
C ILE A 203 -2.24 22.38 1.57
N ASP A 204 -2.97 21.29 1.66
CA ASP A 204 -3.52 20.56 0.51
C ASP A 204 -4.41 21.44 -0.35
N ARG A 205 -5.32 22.20 0.27
CA ARG A 205 -6.19 23.15 -0.45
C ARG A 205 -5.41 24.22 -1.21
N VAL A 206 -4.27 24.67 -0.68
CA VAL A 206 -3.41 25.65 -1.35
C VAL A 206 -2.59 24.99 -2.44
N LEU A 207 -1.99 23.82 -2.17
CA LEU A 207 -1.16 23.07 -3.11
C LEU A 207 -1.95 22.52 -4.30
N THR A 208 -3.19 22.06 -4.06
CA THR A 208 -4.07 21.50 -5.09
C THR A 208 -4.96 22.55 -5.77
N HIS A 209 -4.85 23.82 -5.36
CA HIS A 209 -5.64 24.88 -5.97
C HIS A 209 -5.23 25.09 -7.45
N LYS A 210 -6.21 25.17 -8.34
CA LYS A 210 -6.03 25.22 -9.80
C LYS A 210 -5.03 26.29 -10.27
N PHE A 211 -4.97 27.43 -9.61
CA PHE A 211 -4.07 28.52 -9.93
C PHE A 211 -2.83 28.56 -9.03
N PHE A 212 -3.02 28.52 -7.70
CA PHE A 212 -1.90 28.57 -6.75
C PHE A 212 -1.01 27.33 -6.81
N GLY A 213 -1.56 26.15 -7.07
CA GLY A 213 -0.78 24.92 -7.25
C GLY A 213 0.23 25.04 -8.40
N LEU A 214 -0.18 25.62 -9.53
CA LEU A 214 0.72 25.85 -10.66
C LEU A 214 1.83 26.87 -10.32
N VAL A 215 1.50 27.96 -9.62
CA VAL A 215 2.49 28.97 -9.19
C VAL A 215 3.50 28.37 -8.23
N ILE A 216 3.02 27.57 -7.27
CA ILE A 216 3.89 26.88 -6.30
C ILE A 216 4.79 25.86 -7.00
N LEU A 217 4.26 25.11 -7.95
CA LEU A 217 5.05 24.16 -8.76
C LEU A 217 6.19 24.87 -9.49
N ILE A 218 5.88 25.98 -10.17
CA ILE A 218 6.90 26.79 -10.88
C ILE A 218 7.93 27.35 -9.88
N ALA A 219 7.49 27.87 -8.73
CA ALA A 219 8.39 28.38 -7.69
C ALA A 219 9.32 27.29 -7.15
N VAL A 220 8.81 26.10 -6.89
CA VAL A 220 9.62 24.94 -6.44
C VAL A 220 10.60 24.52 -7.52
N LEU A 221 10.18 24.43 -8.78
CA LEU A 221 11.08 24.11 -9.88
C LEU A 221 12.21 25.14 -10.02
N LEU A 222 11.89 26.43 -9.98
CA LEU A 222 12.90 27.51 -10.02
C LEU A 222 13.87 27.41 -8.84
N LEU A 223 13.38 27.13 -7.64
CA LEU A 223 14.22 26.94 -6.45
C LEU A 223 15.16 25.74 -6.61
N VAL A 224 14.66 24.62 -7.10
CA VAL A 224 15.48 23.42 -7.36
C VAL A 224 16.55 23.72 -8.42
N PHE A 225 16.16 24.32 -9.56
CA PHE A 225 17.12 24.71 -10.59
C PHE A 225 18.18 25.67 -10.05
N GLN A 226 17.77 26.71 -9.33
CA GLN A 226 18.69 27.67 -8.75
C GLN A 226 19.67 27.00 -7.77
N THR A 227 19.19 26.06 -6.97
CA THR A 227 20.03 25.33 -6.01
C THR A 227 21.05 24.44 -6.73
N ILE A 228 20.62 23.69 -7.76
CA ILE A 228 21.54 22.84 -8.56
C ILE A 228 22.63 23.69 -9.20
N PHE A 229 22.28 24.77 -9.87
CA PHE A 229 23.27 25.63 -10.53
C PHE A 229 24.20 26.31 -9.54
N SER A 230 23.69 26.85 -8.42
CA SER A 230 24.52 27.54 -7.42
C SER A 230 25.46 26.59 -6.67
N TRP A 231 25.02 25.38 -6.34
CA TRP A 231 25.84 24.43 -5.58
C TRP A 231 26.83 23.68 -6.48
N ALA A 232 26.51 23.52 -7.76
CA ALA A 232 27.41 22.87 -8.70
C ALA A 232 28.64 23.74 -9.04
N THR A 233 28.53 25.07 -9.01
CA THR A 233 29.63 25.96 -9.41
C THR A 233 30.90 25.74 -8.61
N LEU A 234 30.81 25.56 -7.30
CA LEU A 234 31.97 25.40 -6.42
C LEU A 234 32.81 24.15 -6.76
N PRO A 235 32.26 22.94 -6.87
CA PRO A 235 33.03 21.77 -7.33
C PRO A 235 33.41 21.86 -8.83
N MET A 236 32.63 22.52 -9.69
CA MET A 236 33.00 22.74 -11.08
C MET A 236 34.25 23.62 -11.20
N ASP A 237 34.31 24.76 -10.47
CA ASP A 237 35.46 25.66 -10.44
C ASP A 237 36.72 24.98 -9.90
N LEU A 238 36.57 24.08 -8.92
CA LEU A 238 37.68 23.28 -8.41
C LEU A 238 38.24 22.31 -9.46
N LEU A 239 37.35 21.65 -10.19
CA LEU A 239 37.76 20.77 -11.30
C LEU A 239 38.41 21.53 -12.44
N GLU A 240 37.86 22.69 -12.82
CA GLU A 240 38.41 23.55 -13.86
C GLU A 240 39.82 24.01 -13.51
N LYS A 241 40.04 24.51 -12.29
CA LYS A 241 41.35 24.88 -11.78
C LYS A 241 42.31 23.69 -11.71
N GLY A 242 41.79 22.50 -11.33
CA GLY A 242 42.60 21.27 -11.28
C GLY A 242 43.09 20.85 -12.67
N PHE A 243 42.20 20.79 -13.64
CA PHE A 243 42.57 20.41 -15.03
C PHE A 243 43.39 21.50 -15.70
N GLY A 244 43.11 22.79 -15.44
CA GLY A 244 43.94 23.89 -15.95
C GLY A 244 45.35 23.83 -15.36
N GLY A 245 45.51 23.62 -14.05
CA GLY A 245 46.81 23.46 -13.42
C GLY A 245 47.59 22.27 -13.92
N LEU A 246 46.92 21.13 -14.22
CA LEU A 246 47.55 20.00 -14.87
C LEU A 246 48.07 20.34 -16.28
N GLY A 247 47.28 21.08 -17.05
CA GLY A 247 47.71 21.56 -18.37
C GLY A 247 48.93 22.47 -18.30
N ASP A 248 48.95 23.43 -17.36
CA ASP A 248 50.09 24.33 -17.15
C ASP A 248 51.36 23.57 -16.69
N LEU A 249 51.19 22.57 -15.85
CA LEU A 249 52.28 21.72 -15.37
C LEU A 249 52.92 20.93 -16.51
N VAL A 250 52.12 20.37 -17.42
CA VAL A 250 52.62 19.65 -18.61
C VAL A 250 53.31 20.62 -19.55
N LYS A 251 52.76 21.81 -19.80
CA LYS A 251 53.37 22.84 -20.65
C LYS A 251 54.73 23.34 -20.07
N SER A 252 54.87 23.37 -18.75
CA SER A 252 56.12 23.80 -18.10
C SER A 252 57.23 22.73 -18.18
N GLN A 253 56.88 21.45 -18.31
CA GLN A 253 57.84 20.33 -18.30
C GLN A 253 58.20 19.80 -19.72
N MET A 254 57.39 20.14 -20.71
CA MET A 254 57.58 19.67 -22.09
C MET A 254 57.93 20.84 -23.01
N ALA A 255 58.76 20.57 -24.02
CA ALA A 255 59.06 21.57 -25.05
C ALA A 255 57.79 21.86 -25.89
N GLU A 256 57.64 23.10 -26.35
CA GLU A 256 56.56 23.49 -27.25
C GLU A 256 56.59 22.63 -28.53
N GLY A 257 55.42 22.04 -28.86
CA GLY A 257 55.29 21.21 -30.05
C GLY A 257 53.97 20.47 -30.14
N ILE A 258 53.69 19.85 -31.26
CA ILE A 258 52.44 19.16 -31.60
C ILE A 258 52.06 18.11 -30.54
N LEU A 259 53.02 17.48 -29.90
CA LEU A 259 52.80 16.44 -28.88
C LEU A 259 52.30 17.05 -27.56
N THR A 260 52.81 18.23 -27.18
CA THR A 260 52.37 18.98 -26.02
C THR A 260 50.93 19.52 -26.21
N ASP A 261 50.66 20.05 -27.43
CA ASP A 261 49.32 20.53 -27.77
C ASP A 261 48.28 19.40 -27.79
N LEU A 262 48.65 18.23 -28.33
CA LEU A 262 47.78 17.07 -28.31
C LEU A 262 47.44 16.59 -26.89
N LEU A 263 48.44 16.57 -26.01
CA LEU A 263 48.25 16.18 -24.59
C LEU A 263 47.43 17.19 -23.83
N VAL A 264 47.75 18.47 -23.94
CA VAL A 264 47.09 19.52 -23.14
C VAL A 264 45.74 19.89 -23.71
N ASP A 265 45.69 20.31 -24.97
CA ASP A 265 44.48 20.84 -25.57
C ASP A 265 43.58 19.72 -26.12
N GLY A 266 44.14 18.54 -26.45
CA GLY A 266 43.36 17.35 -26.83
C GLY A 266 42.87 16.53 -25.63
N MET A 267 43.80 15.94 -24.87
CA MET A 267 43.45 14.98 -23.82
C MET A 267 42.99 15.67 -22.51
N ILE A 268 43.82 16.57 -21.95
CA ILE A 268 43.54 17.17 -20.64
C ILE A 268 42.33 18.10 -20.74
N ALA A 269 42.25 18.97 -21.75
CA ALA A 269 41.12 19.86 -21.93
C ALA A 269 39.84 19.10 -22.34
N GLY A 270 39.98 18.05 -23.19
CA GLY A 270 38.83 17.22 -23.59
C GLY A 270 38.21 16.44 -22.40
N VAL A 271 39.06 15.73 -21.62
CA VAL A 271 38.58 15.03 -20.42
C VAL A 271 38.11 16.00 -19.36
N GLY A 272 38.84 17.10 -19.12
CA GLY A 272 38.48 18.15 -18.21
C GLY A 272 37.10 18.75 -18.51
N GLY A 273 36.84 19.06 -19.80
CA GLY A 273 35.56 19.60 -20.24
C GLY A 273 34.35 18.69 -19.90
N ILE A 274 34.54 17.37 -19.97
CA ILE A 274 33.49 16.42 -19.57
C ILE A 274 33.36 16.35 -18.04
N MET A 275 34.46 16.26 -17.33
CA MET A 275 34.50 16.10 -15.88
C MET A 275 33.97 17.33 -15.12
N ILE A 276 34.13 18.53 -15.66
CA ILE A 276 33.60 19.77 -15.08
C ILE A 276 32.07 19.72 -14.92
N PHE A 277 31.34 19.08 -15.85
CA PHE A 277 29.87 18.98 -15.75
C PHE A 277 29.38 17.85 -14.83
N LEU A 278 30.27 16.94 -14.39
CA LEU A 278 29.90 15.79 -13.57
C LEU A 278 29.20 16.17 -12.26
N PRO A 279 29.66 17.19 -11.48
CA PRO A 279 28.98 17.60 -10.26
C PRO A 279 27.55 18.09 -10.49
N GLN A 280 27.30 18.80 -11.58
CA GLN A 280 25.96 19.27 -11.91
C GLN A 280 25.02 18.10 -12.23
N ILE A 281 25.51 17.11 -12.96
CA ILE A 281 24.74 15.90 -13.29
C ILE A 281 24.45 15.09 -12.02
N LEU A 282 25.42 14.93 -11.13
CA LEU A 282 25.23 14.22 -9.87
C LEU A 282 24.21 14.91 -8.97
N LEU A 283 24.25 16.24 -8.87
CA LEU A 283 23.23 16.99 -8.13
C LEU A 283 21.85 16.85 -8.75
N LEU A 284 21.73 16.87 -10.07
CA LEU A 284 20.46 16.65 -10.75
C LEU A 284 19.88 15.28 -10.39
N PHE A 285 20.70 14.21 -10.42
CA PHE A 285 20.26 12.87 -10.04
C PHE A 285 19.90 12.74 -8.55
N LEU A 286 20.49 13.54 -7.68
CA LEU A 286 20.17 13.55 -6.25
C LEU A 286 18.77 14.15 -5.99
N PHE A 287 18.32 15.07 -6.84
CA PHE A 287 17.01 15.74 -6.70
C PHE A 287 15.86 15.02 -7.44
N ILE A 288 16.17 14.06 -8.29
CA ILE A 288 15.18 13.18 -8.96
C ILE A 288 14.93 11.93 -8.12
#